data_013200cbb5e0f1bb43750da5525f18e6
#
_entry.id   013200cbb5e0f1bb43750da5525f18e6
#
_cell.length_a   1.000
_cell.length_b   1.000
_cell.length_c   1.000
_cell.angle_alpha   90.00
_cell.angle_beta   90.00
_cell.angle_gamma   90.00
#
_symmetry.space_group_name_H-M   'P 1'
#
loop_
_entity.id
_entity.type
_entity.pdbx_description
1 polymer ?
#
loop_
_entity_poly.entity_id
_entity_poly.type
_entity_poly.pdbx_seq_one_letter_code
_entity_poly.pdbx_strand_id
1 'polypeptide(L)'
;MNNKQAALELGTKPVGQLLWQYALPAIVAMSASSLYNIIDRAMIGQIVGPEAIAGLGITFPFMNLSAAFGAAVGVGASASISVKLGQKDYSTAQNLLGNTLTLNLIIGFSFMVLSLLFLDPILYFFGASDVTLPYAREFMIIILLGNVMTHMYFGMNAVLRAAGKPKHAMYSVLFTVGMNILLVFMFVWWFRWGIRGAALATVTSQTLAMCWQLWMFSNKNEILHLKRGIYKLKRQLVTNIIAIGISPFLMNVTSCVIVIFMNNQFVRYGGDMAVGAYSIANSVVMMFFMFVMGMCQGMQPIVGYNYGAEKYDRMLRCLFITIGCATAILLVGWGLSMLFPREIARIFTTDETLIELSARGIKLDMLVFFVVGSQATITHFFQSIGKVKVSIFLSLSRQLFLLLPMAYVFPMFWDLDGVWYSMPASDFGSFAMTIPMLMWYMKKFKNQ
;
A
#
# COMPACT_ATOMS: atom_id res chain seq x y z
N MET A 1 -20.01 1.19 24.71
CA MET A 1 -20.02 2.51 24.04
C MET A 1 -20.93 2.41 22.82
N ASN A 2 -21.88 3.34 22.72
CA ASN A 2 -22.88 3.30 21.64
C ASN A 2 -22.16 3.55 20.30
N ASN A 3 -22.21 2.62 19.37
CA ASN A 3 -21.39 2.62 18.13
C ASN A 3 -21.68 3.79 17.16
N LYS A 4 -22.83 4.48 17.34
CA LYS A 4 -23.07 5.78 16.70
C LYS A 4 -22.08 6.86 17.15
N GLN A 5 -21.52 6.73 18.35
CA GLN A 5 -20.53 7.68 18.88
C GLN A 5 -19.18 7.60 18.15
N ALA A 6 -18.72 6.42 17.71
CA ALA A 6 -17.41 6.28 17.07
C ALA A 6 -17.28 7.08 15.75
N ALA A 7 -18.33 7.10 14.93
CA ALA A 7 -18.34 7.91 13.71
C ALA A 7 -18.49 9.42 14.03
N LEU A 8 -19.25 9.78 15.08
CA LEU A 8 -19.40 11.17 15.53
C LEU A 8 -18.09 11.73 16.14
N GLU A 9 -17.29 10.88 16.75
CA GLU A 9 -15.98 11.25 17.30
C GLU A 9 -15.01 11.82 16.26
N LEU A 10 -15.11 11.38 14.99
CA LEU A 10 -14.31 11.91 13.89
C LEU A 10 -14.48 13.43 13.71
N GLY A 11 -15.66 13.94 14.02
CA GLY A 11 -15.98 15.37 13.91
C GLY A 11 -15.89 16.17 15.21
N THR A 12 -15.59 15.55 16.37
CA THR A 12 -15.68 16.20 17.69
C THR A 12 -14.40 16.10 18.51
N LYS A 13 -13.73 14.94 18.56
CA LYS A 13 -12.49 14.73 19.32
C LYS A 13 -11.34 15.64 18.85
N PRO A 14 -10.35 15.97 19.72
CA PRO A 14 -9.14 16.68 19.32
C PRO A 14 -8.43 15.96 18.16
N VAL A 15 -8.08 16.69 17.10
CA VAL A 15 -7.57 16.12 15.84
C VAL A 15 -6.29 15.32 16.04
N GLY A 16 -5.36 15.82 16.87
CA GLY A 16 -4.10 15.12 17.15
C GLY A 16 -4.31 13.77 17.83
N GLN A 17 -5.18 13.72 18.87
CA GLN A 17 -5.53 12.48 19.56
C GLN A 17 -6.21 11.48 18.61
N LEU A 18 -7.12 11.98 17.77
CA LEU A 18 -7.82 11.19 16.78
C LEU A 18 -6.86 10.62 15.74
N LEU A 19 -5.92 11.42 15.24
CA LEU A 19 -4.92 10.98 14.28
C LEU A 19 -4.10 9.82 14.85
N TRP A 20 -3.58 9.93 16.06
CA TRP A 20 -2.83 8.83 16.69
C TRP A 20 -3.68 7.59 16.95
N GLN A 21 -4.96 7.77 17.31
CA GLN A 21 -5.90 6.67 17.50
C GLN A 21 -6.11 5.84 16.21
N TYR A 22 -5.97 6.47 15.02
CA TYR A 22 -6.13 5.83 13.73
C TYR A 22 -4.79 5.42 13.10
N ALA A 23 -3.76 6.28 13.21
CA ALA A 23 -2.47 6.05 12.58
C ALA A 23 -1.67 4.94 13.26
N LEU A 24 -1.65 4.89 14.61
CA LEU A 24 -0.88 3.86 15.32
C LEU A 24 -1.34 2.44 14.98
N PRO A 25 -2.65 2.11 14.99
CA PRO A 25 -3.13 0.83 14.51
C PRO A 25 -2.74 0.52 13.06
N ALA A 26 -2.78 1.51 12.16
CA ALA A 26 -2.40 1.32 10.77
C ALA A 26 -0.89 1.05 10.62
N ILE A 27 -0.05 1.78 11.35
CA ILE A 27 1.41 1.57 11.37
C ILE A 27 1.73 0.16 11.87
N VAL A 28 1.14 -0.26 13.00
CA VAL A 28 1.35 -1.60 13.56
C VAL A 28 0.93 -2.68 12.56
N ALA A 29 -0.22 -2.51 11.90
CA ALA A 29 -0.70 -3.45 10.89
C ALA A 29 0.25 -3.56 9.70
N MET A 30 0.77 -2.44 9.19
CA MET A 30 1.71 -2.44 8.08
C MET A 30 3.06 -3.05 8.46
N SER A 31 3.57 -2.75 9.66
CA SER A 31 4.81 -3.34 10.19
C SER A 31 4.69 -4.86 10.33
N ALA A 32 3.58 -5.34 10.88
CA ALA A 32 3.31 -6.77 11.01
C ALA A 32 3.21 -7.46 9.64
N SER A 33 2.56 -6.83 8.65
CA SER A 33 2.48 -7.37 7.29
C SER A 33 3.85 -7.47 6.60
N SER A 34 4.74 -6.51 6.84
CA SER A 34 6.10 -6.57 6.29
C SER A 34 6.93 -7.68 6.94
N LEU A 35 6.85 -7.80 8.26
CA LEU A 35 7.54 -8.86 9.00
C LEU A 35 7.08 -10.26 8.57
N TYR A 36 5.77 -10.42 8.38
CA TYR A 36 5.18 -11.65 7.87
C TYR A 36 5.77 -12.05 6.52
N ASN A 37 5.88 -11.13 5.56
CA ASN A 37 6.46 -11.41 4.24
C ASN A 37 7.91 -11.93 4.33
N ILE A 38 8.69 -11.42 5.28
CA ILE A 38 10.06 -11.86 5.51
C ILE A 38 10.07 -13.27 6.08
N ILE A 39 9.24 -13.55 7.09
CA ILE A 39 9.15 -14.86 7.75
C ILE A 39 8.69 -15.92 6.75
N ASP A 40 7.67 -15.65 5.96
CA ASP A 40 7.12 -16.56 4.96
C ASP A 40 8.19 -16.99 3.93
N ARG A 41 8.93 -16.01 3.39
CA ARG A 41 10.04 -16.29 2.46
C ARG A 41 11.18 -17.08 3.11
N ALA A 42 11.54 -16.75 4.34
CA ALA A 42 12.59 -17.47 5.08
C ALA A 42 12.21 -18.93 5.32
N MET A 43 10.96 -19.19 5.72
CA MET A 43 10.46 -20.55 5.94
C MET A 43 10.42 -21.36 4.64
N ILE A 44 9.92 -20.80 3.56
CA ILE A 44 9.87 -21.49 2.26
C ILE A 44 11.28 -21.80 1.76
N GLY A 45 12.21 -20.85 1.89
CA GLY A 45 13.59 -21.04 1.46
C GLY A 45 14.33 -22.12 2.22
N GLN A 46 14.13 -22.21 3.53
CA GLN A 46 14.81 -23.19 4.36
C GLN A 46 14.22 -24.60 4.23
N ILE A 47 12.90 -24.71 3.98
CA ILE A 47 12.19 -25.98 4.01
C ILE A 47 12.00 -26.56 2.61
N VAL A 48 11.67 -25.73 1.61
CA VAL A 48 11.35 -26.19 0.25
C VAL A 48 12.56 -26.09 -0.69
N GLY A 49 13.37 -25.03 -0.53
CA GLY A 49 14.62 -24.89 -1.27
C GLY A 49 14.70 -23.62 -2.13
N PRO A 50 15.87 -23.37 -2.77
CA PRO A 50 16.14 -22.12 -3.48
C PRO A 50 15.28 -21.93 -4.73
N GLU A 51 14.91 -23.00 -5.43
CA GLU A 51 14.07 -22.96 -6.63
C GLU A 51 12.65 -22.47 -6.31
N ALA A 52 12.12 -22.86 -5.15
CA ALA A 52 10.84 -22.38 -4.66
C ALA A 52 10.87 -20.88 -4.32
N ILE A 53 11.99 -20.38 -3.73
CA ILE A 53 12.16 -18.93 -3.51
C ILE A 53 12.19 -18.18 -4.83
N ALA A 54 12.92 -18.71 -5.83
CA ALA A 54 12.98 -18.11 -7.15
C ALA A 54 11.59 -18.07 -7.80
N GLY A 55 10.81 -19.15 -7.72
CA GLY A 55 9.43 -19.20 -8.17
C GLY A 55 8.54 -18.17 -7.49
N LEU A 56 8.64 -18.01 -6.16
CA LEU A 56 7.94 -16.97 -5.40
C LEU A 56 8.34 -15.56 -5.82
N GLY A 57 9.63 -15.33 -6.05
CA GLY A 57 10.14 -14.03 -6.50
C GLY A 57 9.46 -13.56 -7.79
N ILE A 58 9.25 -14.50 -8.72
CA ILE A 58 8.58 -14.27 -10.01
C ILE A 58 7.08 -13.95 -9.80
N THR A 59 6.41 -14.61 -8.85
CA THR A 59 4.98 -14.39 -8.59
C THR A 59 4.69 -13.09 -7.86
N PHE A 60 5.65 -12.53 -7.13
CA PHE A 60 5.45 -11.38 -6.25
C PHE A 60 4.93 -10.11 -6.96
N PRO A 61 5.47 -9.67 -8.11
CA PRO A 61 4.92 -8.52 -8.82
C PRO A 61 3.47 -8.74 -9.26
N PHE A 62 3.14 -9.96 -9.70
CA PHE A 62 1.80 -10.31 -10.12
C PHE A 62 0.81 -10.36 -8.94
N MET A 63 1.24 -10.87 -7.79
CA MET A 63 0.44 -10.82 -6.54
C MET A 63 0.19 -9.37 -6.11
N ASN A 64 1.18 -8.50 -6.20
CA ASN A 64 1.03 -7.07 -5.88
C ASN A 64 0.04 -6.40 -6.83
N LEU A 65 0.08 -6.73 -8.13
CA LEU A 65 -0.90 -6.24 -9.10
C LEU A 65 -2.32 -6.70 -8.73
N SER A 66 -2.50 -7.98 -8.39
CA SER A 66 -3.78 -8.50 -7.90
C SER A 66 -4.27 -7.75 -6.66
N ALA A 67 -3.42 -7.62 -5.65
CA ALA A 67 -3.75 -6.90 -4.42
C ALA A 67 -4.11 -5.43 -4.68
N ALA A 68 -3.49 -4.80 -5.69
CA ALA A 68 -3.77 -3.42 -6.06
C ALA A 68 -5.23 -3.23 -6.54
N PHE A 69 -5.84 -4.21 -7.22
CA PHE A 69 -7.26 -4.16 -7.60
C PHE A 69 -8.17 -4.18 -6.37
N GLY A 70 -7.96 -5.10 -5.44
CA GLY A 70 -8.75 -5.18 -4.21
C GLY A 70 -8.58 -3.94 -3.32
N ALA A 71 -7.34 -3.46 -3.19
CA ALA A 71 -7.03 -2.24 -2.44
C ALA A 71 -7.65 -0.99 -3.08
N ALA A 72 -7.68 -0.89 -4.41
CA ALA A 72 -8.29 0.23 -5.12
C ALA A 72 -9.79 0.35 -4.78
N VAL A 73 -10.53 -0.75 -4.84
CA VAL A 73 -11.96 -0.76 -4.45
C VAL A 73 -12.11 -0.38 -2.98
N GLY A 74 -11.27 -0.95 -2.10
CA GLY A 74 -11.31 -0.66 -0.67
C GLY A 74 -11.04 0.79 -0.33
N VAL A 75 -9.99 1.38 -0.92
CA VAL A 75 -9.61 2.79 -0.69
C VAL A 75 -10.66 3.74 -1.26
N GLY A 76 -11.15 3.48 -2.47
CA GLY A 76 -12.20 4.28 -3.09
C GLY A 76 -13.50 4.28 -2.28
N ALA A 77 -13.89 3.10 -1.79
CA ALA A 77 -15.06 2.95 -0.92
C ALA A 77 -14.85 3.63 0.44
N SER A 78 -13.70 3.42 1.07
CA SER A 78 -13.35 4.01 2.38
C SER A 78 -13.42 5.54 2.35
N ALA A 79 -12.83 6.17 1.32
CA ALA A 79 -12.91 7.62 1.14
C ALA A 79 -14.35 8.09 0.94
N SER A 80 -15.09 7.45 0.03
CA SER A 80 -16.50 7.80 -0.24
C SER A 80 -17.39 7.62 0.99
N ILE A 81 -17.23 6.53 1.72
CA ILE A 81 -17.96 6.26 2.97
C ILE A 81 -17.67 7.32 4.01
N SER A 82 -16.40 7.68 4.22
CA SER A 82 -16.00 8.69 5.21
C SER A 82 -16.65 10.05 4.92
N VAL A 83 -16.64 10.48 3.65
CA VAL A 83 -17.31 11.72 3.22
C VAL A 83 -18.82 11.66 3.47
N LYS A 84 -19.49 10.53 3.11
CA LYS A 84 -20.93 10.36 3.31
C LYS A 84 -21.34 10.31 4.78
N LEU A 85 -20.51 9.71 5.63
CA LEU A 85 -20.73 9.73 7.09
C LEU A 85 -20.61 11.17 7.64
N GLY A 86 -19.65 11.97 7.14
CA GLY A 86 -19.55 13.39 7.48
C GLY A 86 -20.77 14.20 7.06
N GLN A 87 -21.33 13.92 5.87
CA GLN A 87 -22.58 14.50 5.37
C GLN A 87 -23.84 13.98 6.11
N LYS A 88 -23.69 13.04 7.05
CA LYS A 88 -24.79 12.33 7.71
C LYS A 88 -25.69 11.54 6.74
N ASP A 89 -25.23 11.28 5.52
CA ASP A 89 -25.93 10.47 4.52
C ASP A 89 -25.64 8.97 4.76
N TYR A 90 -26.20 8.44 5.84
CA TYR A 90 -26.01 7.06 6.26
C TYR A 90 -26.57 6.05 5.25
N SER A 91 -27.60 6.43 4.50
CA SER A 91 -28.22 5.57 3.49
C SER A 91 -27.25 5.30 2.33
N THR A 92 -26.60 6.35 1.83
CA THR A 92 -25.61 6.21 0.76
C THR A 92 -24.34 5.52 1.27
N ALA A 93 -23.88 5.83 2.50
CA ALA A 93 -22.74 5.13 3.10
C ALA A 93 -23.00 3.62 3.25
N GLN A 94 -24.22 3.24 3.60
CA GLN A 94 -24.67 1.85 3.69
C GLN A 94 -24.69 1.16 2.32
N ASN A 95 -25.18 1.84 1.27
CA ASN A 95 -25.13 1.30 -0.10
C ASN A 95 -23.69 1.18 -0.63
N LEU A 96 -22.78 2.10 -0.25
CA LEU A 96 -21.36 2.00 -0.59
C LEU A 96 -20.74 0.74 0.00
N LEU A 97 -21.05 0.36 1.25
CA LEU A 97 -20.59 -0.90 1.84
C LEU A 97 -20.99 -2.11 0.97
N GLY A 98 -22.28 -2.20 0.60
CA GLY A 98 -22.77 -3.32 -0.22
C GLY A 98 -22.17 -3.32 -1.63
N ASN A 99 -22.06 -2.14 -2.27
CA ASN A 99 -21.44 -2.02 -3.59
C ASN A 99 -19.95 -2.40 -3.55
N THR A 100 -19.25 -2.11 -2.45
CA THR A 100 -17.85 -2.52 -2.27
C THR A 100 -17.70 -4.03 -2.25
N LEU A 101 -18.58 -4.73 -1.52
CA LEU A 101 -18.60 -6.20 -1.49
C LEU A 101 -18.83 -6.77 -2.89
N THR A 102 -19.87 -6.29 -3.58
CA THR A 102 -20.21 -6.78 -4.92
C THR A 102 -19.10 -6.48 -5.93
N LEU A 103 -18.48 -5.29 -5.87
CA LEU A 103 -17.36 -4.93 -6.76
C LEU A 103 -16.13 -5.80 -6.50
N ASN A 104 -15.75 -6.02 -5.24
CA ASN A 104 -14.62 -6.89 -4.92
C ASN A 104 -14.86 -8.33 -5.39
N LEU A 105 -16.10 -8.82 -5.28
CA LEU A 105 -16.48 -10.14 -5.79
C LEU A 105 -16.34 -10.19 -7.32
N ILE A 106 -16.90 -9.23 -8.04
CA ILE A 106 -16.86 -9.20 -9.51
C ILE A 106 -15.42 -9.03 -10.01
N ILE A 107 -14.68 -8.06 -9.49
CA ILE A 107 -13.30 -7.79 -9.92
C ILE A 107 -12.40 -8.97 -9.53
N GLY A 108 -12.52 -9.48 -8.30
CA GLY A 108 -11.73 -10.61 -7.84
C GLY A 108 -12.00 -11.87 -8.65
N PHE A 109 -13.27 -12.17 -8.98
CA PHE A 109 -13.64 -13.31 -9.81
C PHE A 109 -13.17 -13.12 -11.26
N SER A 110 -13.37 -11.95 -11.85
CA SER A 110 -12.89 -11.66 -13.22
C SER A 110 -11.38 -11.77 -13.32
N PHE A 111 -10.65 -11.21 -12.35
CA PHE A 111 -9.20 -11.32 -12.30
C PHE A 111 -8.74 -12.76 -12.13
N MET A 112 -9.40 -13.54 -11.26
CA MET A 112 -9.13 -14.97 -11.08
C MET A 112 -9.28 -15.74 -12.40
N VAL A 113 -10.43 -15.61 -13.07
CA VAL A 113 -10.70 -16.35 -14.31
C VAL A 113 -9.72 -15.96 -15.41
N LEU A 114 -9.52 -14.67 -15.66
CA LEU A 114 -8.61 -14.20 -16.69
C LEU A 114 -7.17 -14.63 -16.42
N SER A 115 -6.73 -14.54 -15.16
CA SER A 115 -5.37 -14.92 -14.78
C SER A 115 -5.14 -16.43 -14.87
N LEU A 116 -6.12 -17.25 -14.52
CA LEU A 116 -6.00 -18.71 -14.65
C LEU A 116 -5.98 -19.16 -16.12
N LEU A 117 -6.74 -18.50 -17.00
CA LEU A 117 -6.73 -18.80 -18.44
C LEU A 117 -5.39 -18.50 -19.11
N PHE A 118 -4.69 -17.47 -18.65
CA PHE A 118 -3.40 -17.02 -19.22
C PHE A 118 -2.24 -17.17 -18.24
N LEU A 119 -2.32 -18.12 -17.29
CA LEU A 119 -1.34 -18.21 -16.20
C LEU A 119 0.09 -18.42 -16.68
N ASP A 120 0.33 -19.42 -17.53
CA ASP A 120 1.67 -19.73 -17.99
C ASP A 120 2.30 -18.57 -18.82
N PRO A 121 1.61 -17.97 -19.81
CA PRO A 121 2.08 -16.75 -20.47
C PRO A 121 2.40 -15.58 -19.51
N ILE A 122 1.56 -15.38 -18.49
CA ILE A 122 1.77 -14.34 -17.48
C ILE A 122 3.05 -14.64 -16.70
N LEU A 123 3.25 -15.86 -16.21
CA LEU A 123 4.44 -16.23 -15.45
C LEU A 123 5.71 -16.11 -16.28
N TYR A 124 5.70 -16.51 -17.55
CA TYR A 124 6.83 -16.30 -18.47
C TYR A 124 7.11 -14.81 -18.69
N PHE A 125 6.08 -13.97 -18.83
CA PHE A 125 6.23 -12.53 -18.94
C PHE A 125 6.91 -11.91 -17.71
N PHE A 126 6.65 -12.46 -16.52
CA PHE A 126 7.30 -12.03 -15.27
C PHE A 126 8.67 -12.69 -15.02
N GLY A 127 9.19 -13.50 -15.98
CA GLY A 127 10.54 -14.04 -15.95
C GLY A 127 10.65 -15.48 -15.46
N ALA A 128 9.56 -16.28 -15.53
CA ALA A 128 9.64 -17.71 -15.24
C ALA A 128 10.50 -18.42 -16.29
N SER A 129 11.33 -19.35 -15.82
CA SER A 129 12.04 -20.33 -16.64
C SER A 129 11.35 -21.68 -16.54
N ASP A 130 11.72 -22.63 -17.41
CA ASP A 130 11.17 -24.00 -17.36
C ASP A 130 11.44 -24.69 -16.01
N VAL A 131 12.47 -24.26 -15.27
CA VAL A 131 12.82 -24.79 -13.94
C VAL A 131 11.95 -24.17 -12.85
N THR A 132 11.63 -22.87 -12.93
CA THR A 132 10.90 -22.13 -11.89
C THR A 132 9.40 -22.13 -12.12
N LEU A 133 8.96 -22.35 -13.37
CA LEU A 133 7.54 -22.34 -13.75
C LEU A 133 6.67 -23.31 -12.93
N PRO A 134 7.07 -24.57 -12.68
CA PRO A 134 6.24 -25.50 -11.90
C PRO A 134 5.94 -24.95 -10.50
N TYR A 135 6.94 -24.42 -9.81
CA TYR A 135 6.79 -23.84 -8.46
C TYR A 135 5.91 -22.60 -8.48
N ALA A 136 6.16 -21.67 -9.41
CA ALA A 136 5.36 -20.46 -9.57
C ALA A 136 3.91 -20.78 -9.92
N ARG A 137 3.68 -21.74 -10.80
CA ARG A 137 2.36 -22.18 -11.24
C ARG A 137 1.54 -22.81 -10.12
N GLU A 138 2.13 -23.75 -9.38
CA GLU A 138 1.49 -24.41 -8.24
C GLU A 138 1.06 -23.42 -7.17
N PHE A 139 1.92 -22.46 -6.86
CA PHE A 139 1.63 -21.38 -5.92
C PHE A 139 0.51 -20.48 -6.41
N MET A 140 0.63 -20.00 -7.65
CA MET A 140 -0.31 -19.02 -8.19
C MET A 140 -1.70 -19.59 -8.43
N ILE A 141 -1.87 -20.85 -8.81
CA ILE A 141 -3.19 -21.47 -8.94
C ILE A 141 -3.97 -21.34 -7.62
N ILE A 142 -3.34 -21.64 -6.49
CA ILE A 142 -3.99 -21.60 -5.17
C ILE A 142 -4.30 -20.15 -4.78
N ILE A 143 -3.35 -19.25 -4.97
CA ILE A 143 -3.53 -17.81 -4.69
C ILE A 143 -4.68 -17.25 -5.53
N LEU A 144 -4.74 -17.57 -6.82
CA LEU A 144 -5.79 -17.08 -7.72
C LEU A 144 -7.17 -17.65 -7.37
N LEU A 145 -7.27 -18.92 -6.99
CA LEU A 145 -8.52 -19.50 -6.51
C LEU A 145 -9.03 -18.79 -5.24
N GLY A 146 -8.11 -18.33 -4.37
CA GLY A 146 -8.43 -17.54 -3.19
C GLY A 146 -8.58 -16.04 -3.44
N ASN A 147 -8.38 -15.57 -4.67
CA ASN A 147 -8.25 -14.14 -4.97
C ASN A 147 -9.48 -13.29 -4.60
N VAL A 148 -10.68 -13.86 -4.78
CA VAL A 148 -11.93 -13.19 -4.36
C VAL A 148 -11.92 -12.87 -2.86
N MET A 149 -11.47 -13.82 -2.05
CA MET A 149 -11.37 -13.68 -0.59
C MET A 149 -10.33 -12.63 -0.21
N THR A 150 -9.19 -12.64 -0.90
CA THR A 150 -8.11 -11.65 -0.74
C THR A 150 -8.61 -10.23 -1.04
N HIS A 151 -9.31 -10.03 -2.16
CA HIS A 151 -9.86 -8.71 -2.52
C HIS A 151 -10.90 -8.24 -1.50
N MET A 152 -11.79 -9.14 -1.05
CA MET A 152 -12.76 -8.81 -0.01
C MET A 152 -12.09 -8.48 1.31
N TYR A 153 -11.05 -9.21 1.72
CA TYR A 153 -10.27 -8.95 2.92
C TYR A 153 -9.67 -7.53 2.90
N PHE A 154 -8.97 -7.14 1.83
CA PHE A 154 -8.39 -5.80 1.70
C PHE A 154 -9.47 -4.70 1.66
N GLY A 155 -10.54 -4.93 0.90
CA GLY A 155 -11.65 -3.99 0.78
C GLY A 155 -12.33 -3.75 2.12
N MET A 156 -12.69 -4.81 2.85
CA MET A 156 -13.38 -4.70 4.13
C MET A 156 -12.47 -4.10 5.22
N ASN A 157 -11.18 -4.38 5.19
CA ASN A 157 -10.22 -3.75 6.10
C ASN A 157 -10.19 -2.22 5.96
N ALA A 158 -10.21 -1.71 4.72
CA ALA A 158 -10.29 -0.27 4.46
C ALA A 158 -11.64 0.33 4.93
N VAL A 159 -12.75 -0.37 4.70
CA VAL A 159 -14.09 0.06 5.16
C VAL A 159 -14.20 0.05 6.68
N LEU A 160 -13.56 -0.88 7.39
CA LEU A 160 -13.52 -0.88 8.87
C LEU A 160 -12.91 0.42 9.42
N ARG A 161 -11.84 0.92 8.80
CA ARG A 161 -11.25 2.22 9.18
C ARG A 161 -12.22 3.37 8.96
N ALA A 162 -12.89 3.40 7.81
CA ALA A 162 -13.92 4.41 7.49
C ALA A 162 -15.12 4.35 8.44
N ALA A 163 -15.47 3.14 8.89
CA ALA A 163 -16.56 2.90 9.85
C ALA A 163 -16.22 3.30 11.31
N GLY A 164 -15.04 3.90 11.54
CA GLY A 164 -14.63 4.31 12.89
C GLY A 164 -13.98 3.20 13.73
N LYS A 165 -13.55 2.11 13.11
CA LYS A 165 -13.01 0.92 13.80
C LYS A 165 -11.54 0.60 13.44
N PRO A 166 -10.59 1.56 13.61
CA PRO A 166 -9.19 1.35 13.21
C PRO A 166 -8.50 0.22 13.98
N LYS A 167 -8.83 0.05 15.27
CA LYS A 167 -8.28 -1.06 16.08
C LYS A 167 -8.72 -2.42 15.56
N HIS A 168 -9.96 -2.57 15.13
CA HIS A 168 -10.46 -3.83 14.57
C HIS A 168 -9.83 -4.11 13.20
N ALA A 169 -9.60 -3.07 12.38
CA ALA A 169 -8.84 -3.23 11.16
C ALA A 169 -7.41 -3.73 11.42
N MET A 170 -6.74 -3.21 12.45
CA MET A 170 -5.43 -3.69 12.91
C MET A 170 -5.50 -5.15 13.40
N TYR A 171 -6.46 -5.47 14.28
CA TYR A 171 -6.60 -6.84 14.79
C TYR A 171 -6.87 -7.85 13.68
N SER A 172 -7.61 -7.46 12.64
CA SER A 172 -7.80 -8.29 11.46
C SER A 172 -6.48 -8.62 10.75
N VAL A 173 -5.59 -7.64 10.62
CA VAL A 173 -4.27 -7.85 10.02
C VAL A 173 -3.39 -8.71 10.93
N LEU A 174 -3.31 -8.40 12.23
CA LEU A 174 -2.52 -9.18 13.18
C LEU A 174 -3.01 -10.63 13.27
N PHE A 175 -4.32 -10.85 13.23
CA PHE A 175 -4.91 -12.19 13.17
C PHE A 175 -4.49 -12.92 11.89
N THR A 176 -4.56 -12.25 10.72
CA THR A 176 -4.10 -12.83 9.44
C THR A 176 -2.62 -13.23 9.52
N VAL A 177 -1.77 -12.34 10.03
CA VAL A 177 -0.32 -12.60 10.18
C VAL A 177 -0.07 -13.78 11.11
N GLY A 178 -0.67 -13.79 12.30
CA GLY A 178 -0.51 -14.87 13.26
C GLY A 178 -1.01 -16.21 12.74
N MET A 179 -2.21 -16.23 12.13
CA MET A 179 -2.77 -17.43 11.53
C MET A 179 -1.93 -17.92 10.33
N ASN A 180 -1.42 -17.00 9.51
CA ASN A 180 -0.56 -17.40 8.40
C ASN A 180 0.72 -18.08 8.88
N ILE A 181 1.43 -17.51 9.87
CA ILE A 181 2.64 -18.12 10.43
C ILE A 181 2.35 -19.52 10.97
N LEU A 182 1.26 -19.69 11.73
CA LEU A 182 0.84 -20.99 12.25
C LEU A 182 0.53 -21.99 11.14
N LEU A 183 -0.22 -21.57 10.13
CA LEU A 183 -0.62 -22.43 9.00
C LEU A 183 0.56 -22.76 8.08
N VAL A 184 1.48 -21.81 7.84
CA VAL A 184 2.71 -22.10 7.08
C VAL A 184 3.54 -23.13 7.81
N PHE A 185 3.73 -22.98 9.13
CA PHE A 185 4.43 -23.97 9.94
C PHE A 185 3.75 -25.34 9.84
N MET A 186 2.42 -25.41 9.95
CA MET A 186 1.67 -26.67 9.86
C MET A 186 1.70 -27.27 8.45
N PHE A 187 1.43 -26.50 7.39
CA PHE A 187 1.31 -27.03 6.04
C PHE A 187 2.67 -27.28 5.37
N VAL A 188 3.65 -26.41 5.58
CA VAL A 188 4.96 -26.51 4.93
C VAL A 188 5.90 -27.45 5.73
N TRP A 189 5.98 -27.27 7.06
CA TRP A 189 6.93 -28.04 7.88
C TRP A 189 6.35 -29.39 8.32
N TRP A 190 5.12 -29.42 8.85
CA TRP A 190 4.54 -30.66 9.39
C TRP A 190 4.00 -31.56 8.28
N PHE A 191 3.11 -31.04 7.43
CA PHE A 191 2.50 -31.81 6.33
C PHE A 191 3.39 -31.92 5.09
N ARG A 192 4.45 -31.12 5.00
CA ARG A 192 5.40 -31.11 3.87
C ARG A 192 4.74 -30.87 2.50
N TRP A 193 3.71 -30.00 2.47
CA TRP A 193 3.02 -29.64 1.23
C TRP A 193 3.81 -28.65 0.37
N GLY A 194 5.03 -28.28 0.78
CA GLY A 194 5.91 -27.41 0.03
C GLY A 194 5.28 -26.04 -0.25
N ILE A 195 5.48 -25.54 -1.47
CA ILE A 195 5.02 -24.23 -1.90
C ILE A 195 3.48 -24.12 -1.95
N ARG A 196 2.78 -25.24 -2.21
CA ARG A 196 1.32 -25.30 -2.14
C ARG A 196 0.81 -25.04 -0.73
N GLY A 197 1.53 -25.55 0.27
CA GLY A 197 1.22 -25.33 1.68
C GLY A 197 1.28 -23.84 2.07
N ALA A 198 2.29 -23.13 1.59
CA ALA A 198 2.43 -21.70 1.81
C ALA A 198 1.29 -20.88 1.16
N ALA A 199 0.92 -21.21 -0.08
CA ALA A 199 -0.20 -20.57 -0.76
C ALA A 199 -1.53 -20.83 -0.02
N LEU A 200 -1.79 -22.08 0.40
CA LEU A 200 -2.98 -22.43 1.17
C LEU A 200 -3.02 -21.70 2.53
N ALA A 201 -1.89 -21.57 3.22
CA ALA A 201 -1.80 -20.84 4.46
C ALA A 201 -2.20 -19.36 4.27
N THR A 202 -1.70 -18.72 3.22
CA THR A 202 -2.04 -17.34 2.88
C THR A 202 -3.53 -17.16 2.59
N VAL A 203 -4.09 -17.99 1.71
CA VAL A 203 -5.52 -17.90 1.35
C VAL A 203 -6.42 -18.21 2.56
N THR A 204 -6.08 -19.22 3.34
CA THR A 204 -6.87 -19.63 4.50
C THR A 204 -6.88 -18.54 5.57
N SER A 205 -5.72 -17.98 5.91
CA SER A 205 -5.60 -16.91 6.91
C SER A 205 -6.39 -15.66 6.51
N GLN A 206 -6.31 -15.25 5.25
CA GLN A 206 -7.07 -14.11 4.72
C GLN A 206 -8.57 -14.41 4.69
N THR A 207 -8.97 -15.63 4.34
CA THR A 207 -10.39 -16.04 4.33
C THR A 207 -10.98 -16.00 5.74
N LEU A 208 -10.27 -16.51 6.74
CA LEU A 208 -10.72 -16.47 8.14
C LEU A 208 -10.86 -15.02 8.64
N ALA A 209 -9.88 -14.17 8.32
CA ALA A 209 -9.95 -12.75 8.67
C ALA A 209 -11.10 -12.02 7.96
N MET A 210 -11.34 -12.33 6.68
CA MET A 210 -12.48 -11.81 5.92
C MET A 210 -13.81 -12.24 6.56
N CYS A 211 -13.97 -13.51 6.92
CA CYS A 211 -15.17 -13.99 7.61
C CYS A 211 -15.40 -13.24 8.92
N TRP A 212 -14.33 -13.00 9.69
CA TRP A 212 -14.42 -12.20 10.91
C TRP A 212 -14.81 -10.75 10.63
N GLN A 213 -14.26 -10.11 9.60
CA GLN A 213 -14.66 -8.75 9.18
C GLN A 213 -16.13 -8.71 8.78
N LEU A 214 -16.63 -9.68 7.99
CA LEU A 214 -18.05 -9.75 7.61
C LEU A 214 -18.96 -9.99 8.82
N TRP A 215 -18.53 -10.82 9.77
CA TRP A 215 -19.25 -11.02 11.02
C TRP A 215 -19.39 -9.71 11.80
N MET A 216 -18.35 -8.87 11.85
CA MET A 216 -18.43 -7.56 12.48
C MET A 216 -19.47 -6.63 11.80
N PHE A 217 -19.55 -6.66 10.48
CA PHE A 217 -20.56 -5.91 9.73
C PHE A 217 -21.97 -6.53 9.80
N SER A 218 -22.13 -7.72 10.36
CA SER A 218 -23.44 -8.35 10.57
C SER A 218 -24.20 -7.77 11.77
N ASN A 219 -23.53 -7.01 12.64
CA ASN A 219 -24.15 -6.38 13.80
C ASN A 219 -25.06 -5.20 13.39
N LYS A 220 -26.37 -5.38 13.52
CA LYS A 220 -27.40 -4.40 13.15
C LYS A 220 -27.37 -3.10 13.97
N ASN A 221 -26.69 -3.09 15.12
CA ASN A 221 -26.55 -1.91 15.96
C ASN A 221 -25.51 -0.90 15.42
N GLU A 222 -24.76 -1.30 14.41
CA GLU A 222 -23.76 -0.46 13.75
C GLU A 222 -24.40 0.43 12.69
N ILE A 223 -23.80 1.62 12.44
CA ILE A 223 -24.23 2.50 11.34
C ILE A 223 -24.10 1.80 10.00
N LEU A 224 -22.91 1.16 9.79
CA LEU A 224 -22.64 0.37 8.61
C LEU A 224 -22.78 -1.11 8.96
N HIS A 225 -23.81 -1.75 8.44
CA HIS A 225 -24.07 -3.17 8.64
C HIS A 225 -24.61 -3.83 7.37
N LEU A 226 -24.45 -5.14 7.29
CA LEU A 226 -24.97 -5.93 6.17
C LEU A 226 -26.50 -6.03 6.27
N LYS A 227 -27.19 -5.61 5.21
CA LYS A 227 -28.65 -5.76 5.10
C LYS A 227 -29.05 -6.10 3.67
N ARG A 228 -30.25 -6.64 3.49
CA ARG A 228 -30.79 -6.92 2.16
C ARG A 228 -30.95 -5.63 1.34
N GLY A 229 -30.65 -5.70 0.03
CA GLY A 229 -30.85 -4.59 -0.92
C GLY A 229 -29.65 -3.67 -1.14
N ILE A 230 -28.59 -3.71 -0.31
CA ILE A 230 -27.40 -2.86 -0.50
C ILE A 230 -26.44 -3.36 -1.59
N TYR A 231 -26.58 -4.64 -1.98
CA TYR A 231 -25.66 -5.30 -2.93
C TYR A 231 -25.93 -4.93 -4.38
N LYS A 232 -27.09 -4.31 -4.68
CA LYS A 232 -27.41 -3.86 -6.04
C LYS A 232 -26.48 -2.75 -6.43
N LEU A 233 -25.71 -2.97 -7.50
CA LEU A 233 -24.78 -1.98 -8.01
C LEU A 233 -25.53 -0.73 -8.48
N LYS A 234 -25.11 0.42 -7.97
CA LYS A 234 -25.57 1.74 -8.39
C LYS A 234 -24.46 2.42 -9.17
N ARG A 235 -24.69 2.68 -10.46
CA ARG A 235 -23.69 3.24 -11.39
C ARG A 235 -22.91 4.40 -10.78
N GLN A 236 -23.60 5.36 -10.17
CA GLN A 236 -22.96 6.53 -9.58
C GLN A 236 -22.01 6.17 -8.43
N LEU A 237 -22.37 5.21 -7.56
CA LEU A 237 -21.52 4.77 -6.45
C LEU A 237 -20.31 3.99 -6.96
N VAL A 238 -20.54 3.08 -7.92
CA VAL A 238 -19.48 2.30 -8.57
C VAL A 238 -18.47 3.23 -9.22
N THR A 239 -18.94 4.21 -10.01
CA THR A 239 -18.07 5.18 -10.68
C THR A 239 -17.23 5.97 -9.68
N ASN A 240 -17.81 6.41 -8.57
CA ASN A 240 -17.08 7.13 -7.52
C ASN A 240 -16.02 6.25 -6.84
N ILE A 241 -16.36 5.00 -6.48
CA ILE A 241 -15.42 4.04 -5.88
C ILE A 241 -14.23 3.82 -6.82
N ILE A 242 -14.50 3.49 -8.08
CA ILE A 242 -13.46 3.21 -9.07
C ILE A 242 -12.63 4.47 -9.34
N ALA A 243 -13.27 5.63 -9.53
CA ALA A 243 -12.58 6.88 -9.81
C ALA A 243 -11.56 7.23 -8.72
N ILE A 244 -11.92 7.11 -7.45
CA ILE A 244 -11.00 7.38 -6.33
C ILE A 244 -9.94 6.27 -6.24
N GLY A 245 -10.34 5.02 -6.42
CA GLY A 245 -9.47 3.85 -6.34
C GLY A 245 -8.44 3.75 -7.46
N ILE A 246 -8.66 4.40 -8.61
CA ILE A 246 -7.71 4.38 -9.73
C ILE A 246 -6.38 5.05 -9.37
N SER A 247 -6.38 6.03 -8.45
CA SER A 247 -5.15 6.70 -8.00
C SER A 247 -4.17 5.73 -7.33
N PRO A 248 -4.52 5.02 -6.23
CA PRO A 248 -3.62 4.06 -5.61
C PRO A 248 -3.32 2.86 -6.51
N PHE A 249 -4.24 2.47 -7.39
CA PHE A 249 -3.99 1.43 -8.38
C PHE A 249 -2.86 1.84 -9.34
N LEU A 250 -2.97 3.02 -9.95
CA LEU A 250 -1.93 3.54 -10.85
C LEU A 250 -0.59 3.72 -10.14
N MET A 251 -0.59 4.14 -8.87
CA MET A 251 0.64 4.20 -8.07
C MET A 251 1.34 2.85 -7.97
N ASN A 252 0.59 1.78 -7.67
CA ASN A 252 1.16 0.44 -7.54
C ASN A 252 1.69 -0.08 -8.88
N VAL A 253 0.92 0.08 -9.96
CA VAL A 253 1.34 -0.33 -11.32
C VAL A 253 2.60 0.42 -11.73
N THR A 254 2.60 1.73 -11.56
CA THR A 254 3.75 2.58 -11.93
C THR A 254 4.99 2.23 -11.09
N SER A 255 4.82 1.94 -9.80
CA SER A 255 5.95 1.50 -8.95
C SER A 255 6.59 0.21 -9.46
N CYS A 256 5.80 -0.75 -9.95
CA CYS A 256 6.35 -1.97 -10.56
C CYS A 256 7.17 -1.65 -11.82
N VAL A 257 6.64 -0.78 -12.69
CA VAL A 257 7.35 -0.36 -13.91
C VAL A 257 8.66 0.34 -13.58
N ILE A 258 8.64 1.21 -12.56
CA ILE A 258 9.83 1.95 -12.12
C ILE A 258 10.91 1.02 -11.58
N VAL A 259 10.56 0.05 -10.74
CA VAL A 259 11.54 -0.90 -10.21
C VAL A 259 12.24 -1.64 -11.34
N ILE A 260 11.50 -2.11 -12.36
CA ILE A 260 12.07 -2.77 -13.54
C ILE A 260 12.99 -1.81 -14.30
N PHE A 261 12.55 -0.58 -14.55
CA PHE A 261 13.33 0.42 -15.27
C PHE A 261 14.61 0.80 -14.52
N MET A 262 14.52 1.06 -13.22
CA MET A 262 15.65 1.41 -12.37
C MET A 262 16.67 0.27 -12.31
N ASN A 263 16.22 -0.98 -12.13
CA ASN A 263 17.10 -2.14 -12.17
C ASN A 263 17.88 -2.20 -13.49
N ASN A 264 17.21 -1.99 -14.63
CA ASN A 264 17.89 -1.96 -15.94
C ASN A 264 18.92 -0.83 -16.05
N GLN A 265 18.63 0.35 -15.50
CA GLN A 265 19.59 1.46 -15.48
C GLN A 265 20.80 1.13 -14.58
N PHE A 266 20.57 0.56 -13.40
CA PHE A 266 21.65 0.14 -12.51
C PHE A 266 22.53 -0.97 -13.12
N VAL A 267 21.92 -1.97 -13.80
CA VAL A 267 22.69 -2.99 -14.54
C VAL A 267 23.55 -2.33 -15.62
N ARG A 268 22.97 -1.43 -16.41
CA ARG A 268 23.62 -0.79 -17.56
C ARG A 268 24.82 0.05 -17.17
N TYR A 269 24.73 0.82 -16.09
CA TYR A 269 25.75 1.79 -15.70
C TYR A 269 26.65 1.33 -14.55
N GLY A 270 26.30 0.29 -13.81
CA GLY A 270 27.05 -0.16 -12.63
C GLY A 270 27.13 -1.67 -12.43
N GLY A 271 26.52 -2.46 -13.33
CA GLY A 271 26.51 -3.92 -13.25
C GLY A 271 25.69 -4.48 -12.09
N ASP A 272 25.83 -5.78 -11.84
CA ASP A 272 25.02 -6.51 -10.85
C ASP A 272 25.24 -6.01 -9.42
N MET A 273 26.45 -5.55 -9.09
CA MET A 273 26.76 -4.97 -7.77
C MET A 273 25.96 -3.69 -7.50
N ALA A 274 25.74 -2.86 -8.52
CA ALA A 274 24.93 -1.65 -8.39
C ALA A 274 23.45 -1.96 -8.17
N VAL A 275 22.92 -3.02 -8.78
CA VAL A 275 21.56 -3.51 -8.51
C VAL A 275 21.43 -4.01 -7.07
N GLY A 276 22.43 -4.73 -6.57
CA GLY A 276 22.50 -5.14 -5.17
C GLY A 276 22.47 -3.95 -4.21
N ALA A 277 23.28 -2.92 -4.50
CA ALA A 277 23.31 -1.68 -3.73
C ALA A 277 21.98 -0.93 -3.76
N TYR A 278 21.34 -0.84 -4.94
CA TYR A 278 20.01 -0.26 -5.08
C TYR A 278 18.94 -1.04 -4.30
N SER A 279 18.98 -2.35 -4.32
CA SER A 279 18.06 -3.19 -3.57
C SER A 279 18.15 -2.94 -2.06
N ILE A 280 19.38 -2.78 -1.54
CA ILE A 280 19.62 -2.43 -0.12
C ILE A 280 19.07 -1.03 0.18
N ALA A 281 19.44 -0.02 -0.63
CA ALA A 281 18.96 1.36 -0.44
C ALA A 281 17.42 1.44 -0.48
N ASN A 282 16.78 0.81 -1.47
CA ASN A 282 15.34 0.76 -1.60
C ASN A 282 14.67 0.07 -0.39
N SER A 283 15.30 -0.95 0.20
CA SER A 283 14.79 -1.61 1.41
C SER A 283 14.78 -0.65 2.61
N VAL A 284 15.79 0.19 2.75
CA VAL A 284 15.88 1.23 3.78
C VAL A 284 14.80 2.29 3.57
N VAL A 285 14.64 2.78 2.33
CA VAL A 285 13.58 3.74 1.96
C VAL A 285 12.21 3.18 2.31
N MET A 286 11.92 1.94 1.89
CA MET A 286 10.62 1.29 2.14
C MET A 286 10.31 1.11 3.62
N MET A 287 11.33 0.83 4.45
CA MET A 287 11.15 0.70 5.90
C MET A 287 10.61 1.98 6.53
N PHE A 288 11.17 3.14 6.21
CA PHE A 288 10.68 4.43 6.73
C PHE A 288 9.38 4.87 6.06
N PHE A 289 9.24 4.64 4.76
CA PHE A 289 8.05 5.03 4.00
C PHE A 289 6.78 4.29 4.48
N MET A 290 6.92 3.07 4.98
CA MET A 290 5.81 2.30 5.55
C MET A 290 5.15 3.01 6.75
N PHE A 291 5.93 3.69 7.60
CA PHE A 291 5.38 4.49 8.71
C PHE A 291 4.57 5.68 8.19
N VAL A 292 5.06 6.35 7.15
CA VAL A 292 4.34 7.44 6.48
C VAL A 292 3.02 6.94 5.88
N MET A 293 3.03 5.78 5.22
CA MET A 293 1.82 5.17 4.68
C MET A 293 0.80 4.81 5.76
N GLY A 294 1.26 4.31 6.91
CA GLY A 294 0.40 4.09 8.07
C GLY A 294 -0.25 5.39 8.59
N MET A 295 0.52 6.49 8.65
CA MET A 295 0.01 7.82 8.99
C MET A 295 -1.05 8.29 7.98
N CYS A 296 -0.80 8.13 6.68
CA CYS A 296 -1.74 8.49 5.61
C CYS A 296 -3.04 7.67 5.69
N GLN A 297 -2.95 6.37 5.96
CA GLN A 297 -4.13 5.52 6.16
C GLN A 297 -4.95 5.92 7.38
N GLY A 298 -4.29 6.38 8.46
CA GLY A 298 -4.96 6.91 9.65
C GLY A 298 -5.63 8.26 9.40
N MET A 299 -5.00 9.13 8.61
CA MET A 299 -5.51 10.45 8.22
C MET A 299 -6.78 10.35 7.35
N GLN A 300 -6.84 9.37 6.44
CA GLN A 300 -7.87 9.26 5.41
C GLN A 300 -9.32 9.35 5.94
N PRO A 301 -9.77 8.56 6.93
CA PRO A 301 -11.15 8.65 7.42
C PRO A 301 -11.43 9.96 8.15
N ILE A 302 -10.45 10.56 8.83
CA ILE A 302 -10.59 11.82 9.55
C ILE A 302 -10.80 12.97 8.56
N VAL A 303 -9.95 13.05 7.55
CA VAL A 303 -10.02 14.06 6.49
C VAL A 303 -11.32 13.91 5.70
N GLY A 304 -11.66 12.71 5.23
CA GLY A 304 -12.88 12.45 4.47
C GLY A 304 -14.14 12.83 5.24
N TYR A 305 -14.24 12.45 6.52
CA TYR A 305 -15.36 12.80 7.36
C TYR A 305 -15.50 14.33 7.55
N ASN A 306 -14.41 15.01 7.94
CA ASN A 306 -14.46 16.45 8.18
C ASN A 306 -14.69 17.26 6.91
N TYR A 307 -14.22 16.77 5.75
CA TYR A 307 -14.55 17.34 4.45
C TYR A 307 -16.06 17.21 4.16
N GLY A 308 -16.64 16.02 4.36
CA GLY A 308 -18.07 15.80 4.19
C GLY A 308 -18.95 16.60 5.15
N ALA A 309 -18.45 16.87 6.35
CA ALA A 309 -19.11 17.68 7.39
C ALA A 309 -18.83 19.19 7.25
N GLU A 310 -18.16 19.64 6.19
CA GLU A 310 -17.76 21.04 5.92
C GLU A 310 -16.89 21.66 7.03
N LYS A 311 -16.21 20.83 7.83
CA LYS A 311 -15.30 21.25 8.90
C LYS A 311 -13.86 21.42 8.36
N TYR A 312 -13.68 22.37 7.46
CA TYR A 312 -12.42 22.54 6.72
C TYR A 312 -11.21 22.84 7.63
N ASP A 313 -11.38 23.59 8.71
CA ASP A 313 -10.29 23.87 9.66
C ASP A 313 -9.77 22.61 10.33
N ARG A 314 -10.67 21.68 10.71
CA ARG A 314 -10.29 20.39 11.31
C ARG A 314 -9.60 19.50 10.28
N MET A 315 -10.12 19.50 9.05
CA MET A 315 -9.56 18.76 7.92
C MET A 315 -8.12 19.22 7.64
N LEU A 316 -7.89 20.53 7.51
CA LEU A 316 -6.57 21.10 7.27
C LEU A 316 -5.63 20.90 8.48
N ARG A 317 -6.13 21.03 9.70
CA ARG A 317 -5.35 20.74 10.90
C ARG A 317 -4.86 19.29 10.93
N CYS A 318 -5.71 18.34 10.52
CA CYS A 318 -5.32 16.93 10.39
C CYS A 318 -4.21 16.76 9.35
N LEU A 319 -4.34 17.38 8.18
CA LEU A 319 -3.33 17.36 7.13
C LEU A 319 -1.98 17.88 7.65
N PHE A 320 -1.93 19.07 8.27
CA PHE A 320 -0.67 19.67 8.73
C PHE A 320 -0.02 18.86 9.85
N ILE A 321 -0.79 18.30 10.80
CA ILE A 321 -0.22 17.42 11.83
C ILE A 321 0.37 16.17 11.17
N THR A 322 -0.34 15.57 10.18
CA THR A 322 0.16 14.40 9.46
C THR A 322 1.43 14.72 8.67
N ILE A 323 1.49 15.87 7.97
CA ILE A 323 2.70 16.31 7.27
C ILE A 323 3.86 16.46 8.27
N GLY A 324 3.63 17.14 9.40
CA GLY A 324 4.66 17.32 10.43
C GLY A 324 5.21 15.97 10.96
N CYS A 325 4.31 15.04 11.31
CA CYS A 325 4.71 13.70 11.78
C CYS A 325 5.43 12.90 10.69
N ALA A 326 4.91 12.89 9.46
CA ALA A 326 5.54 12.19 8.34
C ALA A 326 6.94 12.73 8.03
N THR A 327 7.07 14.06 7.99
CA THR A 327 8.37 14.72 7.80
C THR A 327 9.33 14.42 8.96
N ALA A 328 8.88 14.43 10.21
CA ALA A 328 9.71 14.08 11.36
C ALA A 328 10.21 12.64 11.30
N ILE A 329 9.36 11.68 10.93
CA ILE A 329 9.75 10.27 10.73
C ILE A 329 10.84 10.16 9.64
N LEU A 330 10.64 10.82 8.51
CA LEU A 330 11.61 10.77 7.41
C LEU A 330 12.88 11.57 7.70
N LEU A 331 12.84 12.62 8.52
CA LEU A 331 14.03 13.30 9.03
C LEU A 331 14.88 12.39 9.92
N VAL A 332 14.26 11.57 10.75
CA VAL A 332 14.98 10.54 11.53
C VAL A 332 15.64 9.54 10.58
N GLY A 333 14.90 9.03 9.57
CA GLY A 333 15.44 8.13 8.55
C GLY A 333 16.60 8.77 7.76
N TRP A 334 16.45 10.01 7.35
CA TRP A 334 17.48 10.80 6.70
C TRP A 334 18.73 10.95 7.58
N GLY A 335 18.55 11.35 8.84
CA GLY A 335 19.65 11.53 9.78
C GLY A 335 20.44 10.23 10.01
N LEU A 336 19.75 9.12 10.25
CA LEU A 336 20.39 7.81 10.40
C LEU A 336 21.15 7.38 9.14
N SER A 337 20.57 7.60 7.97
CA SER A 337 21.19 7.25 6.69
C SER A 337 22.38 8.15 6.32
N MET A 338 22.39 9.40 6.76
CA MET A 338 23.54 10.30 6.58
C MET A 338 24.67 10.01 7.55
N LEU A 339 24.36 9.68 8.82
CA LEU A 339 25.33 9.46 9.87
C LEU A 339 25.93 8.04 9.85
N PHE A 340 25.09 7.04 9.60
CA PHE A 340 25.43 5.61 9.75
C PHE A 340 25.16 4.77 8.49
N PRO A 341 25.49 5.21 7.27
CA PRO A 341 25.13 4.51 6.04
C PRO A 341 25.83 3.15 5.89
N ARG A 342 27.08 3.02 6.35
CA ARG A 342 27.85 1.77 6.32
C ARG A 342 27.27 0.74 7.29
N GLU A 343 26.95 1.15 8.49
CA GLU A 343 26.35 0.31 9.53
C GLU A 343 24.99 -0.22 9.07
N ILE A 344 24.20 0.63 8.42
CA ILE A 344 22.92 0.22 7.84
C ILE A 344 23.14 -0.79 6.72
N ALA A 345 24.10 -0.56 5.81
CA ALA A 345 24.42 -1.50 4.73
C ALA A 345 24.93 -2.85 5.26
N ARG A 346 25.71 -2.86 6.36
CA ARG A 346 26.21 -4.07 7.04
C ARG A 346 25.12 -4.97 7.60
N ILE A 347 23.92 -4.45 7.86
CA ILE A 347 22.79 -5.29 8.27
C ILE A 347 22.36 -6.25 7.14
N PHE A 348 22.60 -5.87 5.88
CA PHE A 348 22.15 -6.63 4.71
C PHE A 348 23.22 -7.50 4.07
N THR A 349 24.49 -7.14 4.22
CA THR A 349 25.60 -7.85 3.56
C THR A 349 26.89 -7.75 4.35
N THR A 350 27.78 -8.73 4.16
CA THR A 350 29.14 -8.77 4.70
C THR A 350 30.22 -8.44 3.67
N ASP A 351 29.86 -8.27 2.40
CA ASP A 351 30.77 -7.90 1.31
C ASP A 351 31.12 -6.41 1.40
N GLU A 352 32.39 -6.09 1.68
CA GLU A 352 32.86 -4.71 1.86
C GLU A 352 32.65 -3.85 0.61
N THR A 353 32.78 -4.41 -0.59
CA THR A 353 32.57 -3.68 -1.86
C THR A 353 31.09 -3.28 -1.99
N LEU A 354 30.19 -4.22 -1.70
CA LEU A 354 28.75 -3.97 -1.73
C LEU A 354 28.32 -3.01 -0.60
N ILE A 355 28.96 -3.10 0.58
CA ILE A 355 28.73 -2.16 1.69
C ILE A 355 29.07 -0.72 1.29
N GLU A 356 30.24 -0.50 0.68
CA GLU A 356 30.67 0.84 0.22
C GLU A 356 29.71 1.41 -0.83
N LEU A 357 29.38 0.60 -1.83
CA LEU A 357 28.49 1.02 -2.90
C LEU A 357 27.08 1.31 -2.38
N SER A 358 26.58 0.46 -1.47
CA SER A 358 25.27 0.65 -0.82
C SER A 358 25.26 1.88 0.09
N ALA A 359 26.33 2.11 0.87
CA ALA A 359 26.42 3.27 1.74
C ALA A 359 26.43 4.59 0.94
N ARG A 360 27.11 4.61 -0.22
CA ARG A 360 27.04 5.74 -1.15
C ARG A 360 25.64 5.90 -1.72
N GLY A 361 25.04 4.81 -2.18
CA GLY A 361 23.68 4.79 -2.73
C GLY A 361 22.64 5.28 -1.74
N ILE A 362 22.68 4.80 -0.49
CA ILE A 362 21.76 5.23 0.59
C ILE A 362 21.87 6.74 0.81
N LYS A 363 23.09 7.30 0.89
CA LYS A 363 23.28 8.75 1.06
C LYS A 363 22.68 9.56 -0.09
N LEU A 364 22.88 9.12 -1.32
CA LEU A 364 22.42 9.83 -2.51
C LEU A 364 20.89 9.73 -2.66
N ASP A 365 20.33 8.54 -2.50
CA ASP A 365 18.88 8.32 -2.61
C ASP A 365 18.11 9.09 -1.54
N MET A 366 18.60 9.08 -0.30
CA MET A 366 17.94 9.73 0.82
C MET A 366 18.29 11.23 0.99
N LEU A 367 18.99 11.86 0.05
CA LEU A 367 19.49 13.24 0.18
C LEU A 367 18.39 14.25 0.55
N VAL A 368 17.23 14.14 -0.05
CA VAL A 368 16.05 14.99 0.20
C VAL A 368 14.83 14.21 0.69
N PHE A 369 15.05 13.04 1.26
CA PHE A 369 13.99 12.10 1.61
C PHE A 369 12.90 12.69 2.53
N PHE A 370 13.25 13.66 3.36
CA PHE A 370 12.30 14.33 4.27
C PHE A 370 11.16 15.06 3.55
N VAL A 371 11.33 15.47 2.28
CA VAL A 371 10.25 16.13 1.52
C VAL A 371 9.21 15.12 1.01
N VAL A 372 9.59 13.84 0.85
CA VAL A 372 8.71 12.78 0.34
C VAL A 372 7.50 12.57 1.27
N GLY A 373 7.69 12.75 2.59
CA GLY A 373 6.61 12.62 3.57
C GLY A 373 5.47 13.61 3.33
N SER A 374 5.81 14.87 3.07
CA SER A 374 4.82 15.90 2.77
C SER A 374 4.12 15.66 1.43
N GLN A 375 4.86 15.28 0.39
CA GLN A 375 4.33 14.98 -0.94
C GLN A 375 3.36 13.78 -0.90
N ALA A 376 3.74 12.68 -0.25
CA ALA A 376 2.88 11.52 -0.10
C ALA A 376 1.61 11.86 0.70
N THR A 377 1.75 12.57 1.81
CA THR A 377 0.62 12.97 2.66
C THR A 377 -0.38 13.85 1.90
N ILE A 378 0.09 14.84 1.12
CA ILE A 378 -0.77 15.72 0.33
C ILE A 378 -1.48 14.94 -0.78
N THR A 379 -0.81 14.00 -1.42
CA THR A 379 -1.41 13.14 -2.42
C THR A 379 -2.55 12.31 -1.84
N HIS A 380 -2.32 11.67 -0.68
CA HIS A 380 -3.35 10.91 0.04
C HIS A 380 -4.48 11.78 0.58
N PHE A 381 -4.19 13.04 0.95
CA PHE A 381 -5.20 14.02 1.34
C PHE A 381 -6.19 14.27 0.19
N PHE A 382 -5.70 14.59 -1.01
CA PHE A 382 -6.58 14.80 -2.16
C PHE A 382 -7.37 13.55 -2.55
N GLN A 383 -6.79 12.37 -2.39
CA GLN A 383 -7.48 11.09 -2.55
C GLN A 383 -8.63 10.95 -1.52
N SER A 384 -8.39 11.32 -0.26
CA SER A 384 -9.37 11.20 0.85
C SER A 384 -10.60 12.09 0.66
N ILE A 385 -10.46 13.23 0.01
CA ILE A 385 -11.56 14.16 -0.29
C ILE A 385 -12.15 13.96 -1.71
N GLY A 386 -11.76 12.91 -2.40
CA GLY A 386 -12.28 12.56 -3.73
C GLY A 386 -11.81 13.47 -4.87
N LYS A 387 -10.73 14.26 -4.70
CA LYS A 387 -10.13 15.07 -5.77
C LYS A 387 -9.20 14.22 -6.64
N VAL A 388 -9.82 13.26 -7.34
CA VAL A 388 -9.15 12.18 -8.09
C VAL A 388 -8.12 12.69 -9.08
N LYS A 389 -8.46 13.68 -9.91
CA LYS A 389 -7.55 14.22 -10.95
C LYS A 389 -6.26 14.78 -10.33
N VAL A 390 -6.40 15.46 -9.20
CA VAL A 390 -5.27 16.04 -8.46
C VAL A 390 -4.40 14.94 -7.87
N SER A 391 -5.02 13.96 -7.21
CA SER A 391 -4.31 12.83 -6.61
C SER A 391 -3.55 12.01 -7.66
N ILE A 392 -4.17 11.70 -8.81
CA ILE A 392 -3.51 11.00 -9.92
C ILE A 392 -2.34 11.82 -10.46
N PHE A 393 -2.55 13.11 -10.73
CA PHE A 393 -1.50 13.98 -11.24
C PHE A 393 -0.29 14.01 -10.30
N LEU A 394 -0.51 14.24 -8.99
CA LEU A 394 0.56 14.28 -8.00
C LEU A 394 1.28 12.93 -7.84
N SER A 395 0.53 11.83 -7.90
CA SER A 395 1.11 10.48 -7.81
C SER A 395 2.00 10.16 -9.01
N LEU A 396 1.52 10.44 -10.21
CA LEU A 396 2.22 10.09 -11.43
C LEU A 396 3.32 11.09 -11.79
N SER A 397 3.20 12.36 -11.38
CA SER A 397 4.19 13.39 -11.68
C SER A 397 5.58 13.02 -11.14
N ARG A 398 5.65 12.52 -9.91
CA ARG A 398 6.91 12.07 -9.32
C ARG A 398 7.54 10.93 -10.12
N GLN A 399 6.75 9.93 -10.44
CA GLN A 399 7.24 8.66 -10.98
C GLN A 399 7.43 8.70 -12.49
N LEU A 400 6.40 9.10 -13.24
CA LEU A 400 6.42 9.03 -14.70
C LEU A 400 6.99 10.30 -15.35
N PHE A 401 6.64 11.49 -14.82
CA PHE A 401 7.03 12.73 -15.47
C PHE A 401 8.38 13.27 -15.00
N LEU A 402 8.82 12.90 -13.80
CA LEU A 402 10.11 13.34 -13.27
C LEU A 402 11.12 12.19 -13.22
N LEU A 403 10.86 11.12 -12.46
CA LEU A 403 11.86 10.08 -12.22
C LEU A 403 12.27 9.35 -13.50
N LEU A 404 11.34 8.88 -14.33
CA LEU A 404 11.70 8.14 -15.55
C LEU A 404 12.54 8.97 -16.52
N PRO A 405 12.18 10.22 -16.90
CA PRO A 405 13.02 11.04 -17.76
C PRO A 405 14.38 11.36 -17.14
N MET A 406 14.42 11.70 -15.83
CA MET A 406 15.68 12.01 -15.16
C MET A 406 16.60 10.79 -15.06
N ALA A 407 16.03 9.61 -14.74
CA ALA A 407 16.81 8.36 -14.68
C ALA A 407 17.26 7.85 -16.04
N TYR A 408 16.70 8.36 -17.14
CA TYR A 408 17.19 8.13 -18.50
C TYR A 408 18.27 9.14 -18.89
N VAL A 409 18.07 10.43 -18.58
CA VAL A 409 18.93 11.53 -19.06
C VAL A 409 20.17 11.72 -18.18
N PHE A 410 20.03 11.71 -16.85
CA PHE A 410 21.14 12.00 -15.94
C PHE A 410 22.33 11.03 -16.08
N PRO A 411 22.11 9.71 -16.26
CA PRO A 411 23.23 8.79 -16.49
C PRO A 411 24.05 9.07 -17.75
N MET A 412 23.50 9.78 -18.72
CA MET A 412 24.25 10.19 -19.92
C MET A 412 25.35 11.24 -19.59
N PHE A 413 25.24 11.94 -18.47
CA PHE A 413 26.18 12.98 -18.04
C PHE A 413 27.02 12.56 -16.83
N TRP A 414 26.49 11.69 -15.96
CA TRP A 414 27.11 11.32 -14.68
C TRP A 414 27.18 9.81 -14.45
N ASP A 415 27.05 8.99 -15.48
CA ASP A 415 27.10 7.52 -15.40
C ASP A 415 26.24 6.96 -14.26
N LEU A 416 26.77 6.06 -13.44
CA LEU A 416 26.06 5.46 -12.30
C LEU A 416 25.55 6.49 -11.29
N ASP A 417 26.32 7.55 -11.03
CA ASP A 417 25.86 8.62 -10.12
C ASP A 417 24.64 9.36 -10.66
N GLY A 418 24.51 9.47 -11.98
CA GLY A 418 23.31 10.03 -12.61
C GLY A 418 22.05 9.23 -12.32
N VAL A 419 22.15 7.90 -12.24
CA VAL A 419 21.03 7.05 -11.84
C VAL A 419 20.61 7.38 -10.40
N TRP A 420 21.58 7.50 -9.47
CA TRP A 420 21.30 7.87 -8.08
C TRP A 420 20.73 9.28 -7.94
N TYR A 421 21.27 10.27 -8.64
CA TYR A 421 20.77 11.66 -8.59
C TYR A 421 19.35 11.84 -9.11
N SER A 422 18.88 10.94 -9.98
CA SER A 422 17.52 11.02 -10.52
C SER A 422 16.43 10.91 -9.46
N MET A 423 16.68 10.14 -8.38
CA MET A 423 15.72 9.93 -7.30
C MET A 423 15.51 11.21 -6.48
N PRO A 424 16.51 11.82 -5.82
CA PRO A 424 16.32 13.04 -5.06
C PRO A 424 15.88 14.21 -5.93
N ALA A 425 16.32 14.29 -7.20
CA ALA A 425 15.89 15.32 -8.12
C ALA A 425 14.38 15.21 -8.44
N SER A 426 13.87 14.00 -8.65
CA SER A 426 12.44 13.77 -8.87
C SER A 426 11.61 14.03 -7.61
N ASP A 427 12.13 13.70 -6.43
CA ASP A 427 11.46 13.95 -5.16
C ASP A 427 11.32 15.45 -4.89
N PHE A 428 12.40 16.20 -5.09
CA PHE A 428 12.39 17.66 -4.96
C PHE A 428 11.48 18.33 -6.00
N GLY A 429 11.55 17.91 -7.26
CA GLY A 429 10.68 18.40 -8.33
C GLY A 429 9.20 18.16 -8.04
N SER A 430 8.86 16.97 -7.56
CA SER A 430 7.49 16.63 -7.17
C SER A 430 6.99 17.45 -5.97
N PHE A 431 7.87 17.65 -4.97
CA PHE A 431 7.57 18.53 -3.83
C PHE A 431 7.29 19.96 -4.29
N ALA A 432 8.14 20.52 -5.18
CA ALA A 432 7.98 21.86 -5.72
C ALA A 432 6.66 22.04 -6.51
N MET A 433 6.12 20.98 -7.13
CA MET A 433 4.81 20.99 -7.78
C MET A 433 3.66 20.84 -6.78
N THR A 434 3.86 20.06 -5.73
CA THR A 434 2.80 19.69 -4.77
C THR A 434 2.41 20.86 -3.87
N ILE A 435 3.36 21.67 -3.41
CA ILE A 435 3.11 22.78 -2.49
C ILE A 435 2.24 23.89 -3.11
N PRO A 436 2.54 24.43 -4.30
CA PRO A 436 1.67 25.45 -4.92
C PRO A 436 0.24 24.94 -5.15
N MET A 437 0.10 23.67 -5.52
CA MET A 437 -1.21 23.04 -5.72
C MET A 437 -2.00 22.95 -4.43
N LEU A 438 -1.38 22.57 -3.32
CA LEU A 438 -1.99 22.59 -2.00
C LEU A 438 -2.40 24.01 -1.61
N MET A 439 -1.52 25.00 -1.77
CA MET A 439 -1.80 26.40 -1.43
C MET A 439 -3.00 26.98 -2.21
N TRP A 440 -3.11 26.62 -3.50
CA TRP A 440 -4.25 27.02 -4.32
C TRP A 440 -5.57 26.44 -3.79
N TYR A 441 -5.59 25.15 -3.45
CA TYR A 441 -6.79 24.51 -2.89
C TYR A 441 -7.13 25.04 -1.49
N MET A 442 -6.14 25.35 -0.65
CA MET A 442 -6.37 25.93 0.67
C MET A 442 -7.07 27.29 0.59
N LYS A 443 -6.67 28.16 -0.36
CA LYS A 443 -7.38 29.42 -0.61
C LYS A 443 -8.83 29.19 -0.97
N LYS A 444 -9.11 28.14 -1.79
CA LYS A 444 -10.47 27.78 -2.17
C LYS A 444 -11.32 27.28 -0.99
N PHE A 445 -10.74 26.49 -0.07
CA PHE A 445 -11.44 26.01 1.13
C PHE A 445 -11.71 27.11 2.15
N LYS A 446 -10.86 28.14 2.24
CA LYS A 446 -11.08 29.29 3.12
C LYS A 446 -12.18 30.23 2.64
N ASN A 447 -12.49 30.20 1.37
CA ASN A 447 -13.51 31.05 0.74
C ASN A 447 -14.88 30.35 0.63
N GLN A 448 -14.99 29.10 1.08
CA GLN A 448 -16.22 28.33 1.22
C GLN A 448 -16.66 28.26 2.68
#